data_2fbec576e7c32e2d40bf9dfe0ffebfc0
#
_entry.id   2fbec576e7c32e2d40bf9dfe0ffebfc0
#
_cell.length_a   1.000
_cell.length_b   1.000
_cell.length_c   1.000
_cell.angle_alpha   90.00
_cell.angle_beta   90.00
_cell.angle_gamma   90.00
#
_symmetry.space_group_name_H-M   'P 1'
#
loop_
_entity.id
_entity.type
_entity.pdbx_description
1 polymer ?
#
loop_
_entity_poly.entity_id
_entity_poly.type
_entity_poly.pdbx_seq_one_letter_code
_entity_poly.pdbx_strand_id
1 'polypeptide(L)'
;MLQSAASTIYLRRITIMAQNIQAALQQLNTLILGKEDVLKQLLACILADGHVLLEDVPGVGKTTLAHGVAAVLGLDYRRVQFTNDMLPSDLLGINIYRPNEGKFEFHPGPVFHSFLLADEINRASPKLQSALLEAMEEKQVSVDGRTYRLPKPFIVVATQNPTEQLGTFPLPESQLDRFMMRLSMGYPAAEAEKMLYFHGDRRRVLPKIQPVCNAETLTAWQQHAAQTKFAQAAADYVFRLVQATRQPGLFVTGLSPRAGLAVVNAAKAWAFMHGRGHVLPDDIKAVWISVTNHRLRPLQQGGSSTQLLNGILNHVAVQ
;
A
#
# COMPACT_ATOMS: atom_id res chain seq x y z
N MET A 1 -1.07 -37.57 15.52
CA MET A 1 -0.53 -36.71 16.61
C MET A 1 0.43 -35.64 16.10
N LEU A 2 1.44 -35.92 15.25
CA LEU A 2 2.41 -34.93 14.77
C LEU A 2 1.79 -33.78 13.96
N GLN A 3 0.77 -34.05 13.11
CA GLN A 3 0.08 -32.99 12.35
C GLN A 3 -0.76 -32.06 13.24
N SER A 4 -1.33 -32.54 14.33
CA SER A 4 -2.10 -31.74 15.29
C SER A 4 -1.17 -30.78 16.07
N ALA A 5 0.00 -31.24 16.51
CA ALA A 5 0.97 -30.42 17.22
C ALA A 5 1.56 -29.31 16.30
N ALA A 6 1.88 -29.61 15.05
CA ALA A 6 2.37 -28.62 14.09
C ALA A 6 1.33 -27.53 13.79
N SER A 7 0.05 -27.92 13.66
CA SER A 7 -1.06 -26.98 13.46
C SER A 7 -1.26 -26.07 14.68
N THR A 8 -1.15 -26.58 15.89
CA THR A 8 -1.27 -25.80 17.13
C THR A 8 -0.14 -24.80 17.28
N ILE A 9 1.11 -25.19 16.97
CA ILE A 9 2.29 -24.30 17.00
C ILE A 9 2.15 -23.20 15.95
N TYR A 10 1.67 -23.53 14.74
CA TYR A 10 1.45 -22.56 13.66
C TYR A 10 0.40 -21.51 14.07
N LEU A 11 -0.74 -21.93 14.58
CA LEU A 11 -1.81 -21.02 15.03
C LEU A 11 -1.33 -20.11 16.18
N ARG A 12 -0.58 -20.66 17.15
CA ARG A 12 -0.01 -19.85 18.25
C ARG A 12 0.95 -18.77 17.73
N ARG A 13 1.76 -19.08 16.72
CA ARG A 13 2.65 -18.10 16.07
C ARG A 13 1.85 -16.99 15.38
N ILE A 14 0.83 -17.33 14.62
CA ILE A 14 -0.04 -16.33 13.97
C ILE A 14 -0.68 -15.42 15.02
N THR A 15 -1.17 -15.95 16.13
CA THR A 15 -1.78 -15.17 17.22
C THR A 15 -0.80 -14.14 17.80
N ILE A 16 0.45 -14.53 18.07
CA ILE A 16 1.49 -13.62 18.59
C ILE A 16 1.79 -12.50 17.56
N MET A 17 1.94 -12.87 16.29
CA MET A 17 2.18 -11.89 15.20
C MET A 17 1.01 -10.91 15.07
N ALA A 18 -0.23 -11.40 15.11
CA ALA A 18 -1.42 -10.58 15.07
C ALA A 18 -1.49 -9.61 16.28
N GLN A 19 -1.09 -10.04 17.48
CA GLN A 19 -1.02 -9.15 18.65
C GLN A 19 -0.02 -8.00 18.45
N ASN A 20 1.15 -8.27 17.86
CA ASN A 20 2.11 -7.22 17.53
C ASN A 20 1.58 -6.26 16.47
N ILE A 21 0.85 -6.76 15.46
CA ILE A 21 0.21 -5.92 14.44
C ILE A 21 -0.89 -5.05 15.07
N GLN A 22 -1.65 -5.59 16.02
CA GLN A 22 -2.63 -4.80 16.79
C GLN A 22 -1.95 -3.73 17.67
N ALA A 23 -0.79 -4.03 18.26
CA ALA A 23 0.00 -3.04 18.97
C ALA A 23 0.49 -1.92 18.05
N ALA A 24 0.90 -2.26 16.80
CA ALA A 24 1.22 -1.29 15.78
C ALA A 24 0.03 -0.39 15.46
N LEU A 25 -1.15 -0.96 15.24
CA LEU A 25 -2.39 -0.24 14.97
C LEU A 25 -2.76 0.70 16.12
N GLN A 26 -2.63 0.25 17.36
CA GLN A 26 -2.88 1.08 18.54
C GLN A 26 -1.97 2.31 18.59
N GLN A 27 -0.65 2.14 18.37
CA GLN A 27 0.27 3.26 18.30
C GLN A 27 -0.07 4.23 17.16
N LEU A 28 -0.39 3.71 15.98
CA LEU A 28 -0.81 4.54 14.84
C LEU A 28 -2.09 5.32 15.13
N ASN A 29 -3.06 4.74 15.83
CA ASN A 29 -4.29 5.42 16.24
C ASN A 29 -4.05 6.59 17.20
N THR A 30 -2.95 6.58 17.98
CA THR A 30 -2.57 7.75 18.80
C THR A 30 -2.01 8.90 17.96
N LEU A 31 -1.44 8.60 16.80
CA LEU A 31 -0.85 9.57 15.89
C LEU A 31 -1.87 10.10 14.87
N ILE A 32 -2.68 9.22 14.31
CA ILE A 32 -3.68 9.51 13.27
C ILE A 32 -5.07 9.27 13.83
N LEU A 33 -5.71 10.32 14.31
CA LEU A 33 -6.98 10.22 15.02
C LEU A 33 -8.15 9.95 14.07
N GLY A 34 -9.01 9.01 14.44
CA GLY A 34 -10.29 8.73 13.77
C GLY A 34 -10.16 8.14 12.36
N LYS A 35 -9.03 7.47 12.04
CA LYS A 35 -8.76 6.87 10.72
C LYS A 35 -8.38 5.39 10.82
N GLU A 36 -8.94 4.68 11.79
CA GLU A 36 -8.59 3.28 12.07
C GLU A 36 -8.76 2.37 10.85
N ASP A 37 -9.83 2.54 10.07
CA ASP A 37 -10.09 1.72 8.89
C ASP A 37 -9.02 1.94 7.81
N VAL A 38 -8.59 3.19 7.59
CA VAL A 38 -7.50 3.50 6.65
C VAL A 38 -6.18 2.89 7.12
N LEU A 39 -5.91 2.94 8.42
CA LEU A 39 -4.72 2.32 9.03
C LEU A 39 -4.73 0.81 8.87
N LYS A 40 -5.86 0.15 9.08
CA LYS A 40 -6.03 -1.30 8.84
C LYS A 40 -5.78 -1.67 7.38
N GLN A 41 -6.36 -0.91 6.44
CA GLN A 41 -6.16 -1.13 5.01
C GLN A 41 -4.69 -0.95 4.60
N LEU A 42 -4.04 0.10 5.11
CA LEU A 42 -2.63 0.37 4.84
C LEU A 42 -1.73 -0.74 5.37
N LEU A 43 -1.95 -1.20 6.62
CA LEU A 43 -1.21 -2.33 7.19
C LEU A 43 -1.45 -3.63 6.42
N ALA A 44 -2.71 -3.92 6.02
CA ALA A 44 -3.02 -5.08 5.20
C ALA A 44 -2.30 -5.03 3.84
N CYS A 45 -2.24 -3.86 3.20
CA CYS A 45 -1.48 -3.66 1.96
C CYS A 45 0.01 -3.93 2.16
N ILE A 46 0.62 -3.40 3.21
CA ILE A 46 2.04 -3.60 3.55
C ILE A 46 2.32 -5.08 3.83
N LEU A 47 1.46 -5.77 4.58
CA LEU A 47 1.56 -7.20 4.87
C LEU A 47 1.39 -8.07 3.63
N ALA A 48 0.68 -7.59 2.61
CA ALA A 48 0.56 -8.24 1.30
C ALA A 48 1.73 -7.91 0.35
N ASP A 49 2.82 -7.29 0.83
CA ASP A 49 3.96 -6.78 0.03
C ASP A 49 3.53 -5.82 -1.09
N GLY A 50 2.46 -5.05 -0.84
CA GLY A 50 1.90 -4.10 -1.78
C GLY A 50 2.36 -2.66 -1.56
N HIS A 51 2.13 -1.81 -2.59
CA HIS A 51 2.34 -0.39 -2.57
C HIS A 51 0.99 0.35 -2.51
N VAL A 52 0.96 1.53 -1.90
CA VAL A 52 -0.27 2.28 -1.66
C VAL A 52 -0.25 3.62 -2.38
N LEU A 53 -1.38 3.97 -2.97
CA LEU A 53 -1.67 5.32 -3.45
C LEU A 53 -2.63 6.02 -2.48
N LEU A 54 -2.20 7.12 -1.88
CA LEU A 54 -3.05 8.00 -1.05
C LEU A 54 -3.56 9.15 -1.90
N GLU A 55 -4.86 9.16 -2.15
CA GLU A 55 -5.50 10.19 -2.96
C GLU A 55 -6.40 11.06 -2.10
N ASP A 56 -5.96 12.29 -1.84
CA ASP A 56 -6.67 13.21 -0.94
C ASP A 56 -6.28 14.66 -1.20
N VAL A 57 -7.12 15.57 -0.68
CA VAL A 57 -6.81 17.00 -0.61
C VAL A 57 -5.53 17.26 0.24
N PRO A 58 -4.86 18.40 0.04
CA PRO A 58 -3.72 18.80 0.87
C PRO A 58 -4.10 18.94 2.35
N GLY A 59 -3.14 18.73 3.24
CA GLY A 59 -3.29 19.05 4.67
C GLY A 59 -3.98 17.98 5.54
N VAL A 60 -4.46 16.86 4.99
CA VAL A 60 -5.14 15.81 5.78
C VAL A 60 -4.20 14.88 6.57
N GLY A 61 -2.87 15.10 6.52
CA GLY A 61 -1.91 14.33 7.32
C GLY A 61 -1.25 13.14 6.62
N LYS A 62 -1.26 13.07 5.28
CA LYS A 62 -0.64 11.97 4.49
C LYS A 62 0.83 11.73 4.87
N THR A 63 1.62 12.80 5.00
CA THR A 63 3.05 12.71 5.37
C THR A 63 3.23 12.20 6.80
N THR A 64 2.38 12.63 7.74
CA THR A 64 2.40 12.17 9.14
C THR A 64 2.03 10.70 9.22
N LEU A 65 1.03 10.26 8.44
CA LEU A 65 0.65 8.85 8.33
C LEU A 65 1.82 8.00 7.84
N ALA A 66 2.42 8.34 6.70
CA ALA A 66 3.52 7.57 6.11
C ALA A 66 4.74 7.47 7.05
N HIS A 67 5.13 8.59 7.65
CA HIS A 67 6.25 8.62 8.61
C HIS A 67 5.92 7.80 9.88
N GLY A 68 4.68 7.93 10.40
CA GLY A 68 4.24 7.16 11.56
C GLY A 68 4.26 5.65 11.30
N VAL A 69 3.78 5.22 10.15
CA VAL A 69 3.82 3.79 9.76
C VAL A 69 5.25 3.27 9.66
N ALA A 70 6.14 4.01 9.00
CA ALA A 70 7.56 3.64 8.91
C ALA A 70 8.21 3.54 10.30
N ALA A 71 7.95 4.52 11.19
CA ALA A 71 8.47 4.54 12.55
C ALA A 71 7.96 3.36 13.40
N VAL A 72 6.65 3.07 13.37
CA VAL A 72 6.04 1.96 14.12
C VAL A 72 6.54 0.61 13.62
N LEU A 73 6.78 0.47 12.30
CA LEU A 73 7.32 -0.76 11.70
C LEU A 73 8.85 -0.85 11.73
N GLY A 74 9.55 0.15 12.29
CA GLY A 74 11.01 0.16 12.40
C GLY A 74 11.73 0.15 11.06
N LEU A 75 11.19 0.84 10.06
CA LEU A 75 11.70 0.87 8.71
C LEU A 75 12.49 2.16 8.44
N ASP A 76 13.53 2.04 7.63
CA ASP A 76 14.27 3.17 7.10
C ASP A 76 13.38 3.98 6.15
N TYR A 77 13.14 5.25 6.53
CA TYR A 77 12.15 6.13 5.90
C TYR A 77 12.80 7.23 5.06
N ARG A 78 12.33 7.39 3.85
CA ARG A 78 12.69 8.52 3.00
C ARG A 78 11.45 9.17 2.38
N ARG A 79 11.36 10.49 2.43
CA ARG A 79 10.39 11.30 1.69
C ARG A 79 11.05 11.93 0.48
N VAL A 80 10.41 11.83 -0.66
CA VAL A 80 10.74 12.54 -1.89
C VAL A 80 9.52 13.34 -2.32
N GLN A 81 9.68 14.67 -2.38
CA GLN A 81 8.67 15.55 -2.96
C GLN A 81 8.92 15.62 -4.45
N PHE A 82 7.98 15.09 -5.25
CA PHE A 82 8.13 15.08 -6.69
C PHE A 82 7.86 16.44 -7.31
N THR A 83 8.68 16.83 -8.30
CA THR A 83 8.57 18.04 -9.09
C THR A 83 8.80 17.70 -10.57
N ASN A 84 8.39 18.60 -11.46
CA ASN A 84 8.47 18.37 -12.92
C ASN A 84 9.90 18.41 -13.48
N ASP A 85 10.83 19.01 -12.77
CA ASP A 85 12.25 19.16 -13.12
C ASP A 85 13.14 18.01 -12.62
N MET A 86 12.64 17.17 -11.71
CA MET A 86 13.36 16.00 -11.21
C MET A 86 13.64 14.99 -12.32
N LEU A 87 14.85 14.41 -12.28
CA LEU A 87 15.29 13.37 -13.20
C LEU A 87 15.19 11.98 -12.55
N PRO A 88 15.07 10.89 -13.33
CA PRO A 88 15.15 9.52 -12.80
C PRO A 88 16.40 9.24 -11.96
N SER A 89 17.55 9.84 -12.30
CA SER A 89 18.80 9.72 -11.54
C SER A 89 18.68 10.25 -10.10
N ASP A 90 17.86 11.27 -9.87
CA ASP A 90 17.65 11.84 -8.54
C ASP A 90 16.90 10.85 -7.61
N LEU A 91 16.17 9.93 -8.20
CA LEU A 91 15.41 8.90 -7.51
C LEU A 91 16.17 7.57 -7.41
N LEU A 92 16.79 7.14 -8.52
CA LEU A 92 17.42 5.82 -8.65
C LEU A 92 18.87 5.82 -8.18
N GLY A 93 19.55 6.97 -8.21
CA GLY A 93 20.96 7.10 -7.95
C GLY A 93 21.79 7.24 -9.23
N ILE A 94 23.07 7.55 -9.05
CA ILE A 94 24.01 7.86 -10.13
C ILE A 94 25.37 7.22 -9.87
N ASN A 95 26.13 7.00 -10.95
CA ASN A 95 27.55 6.68 -10.86
C ASN A 95 28.38 7.99 -10.87
N ILE A 96 29.20 8.20 -9.84
CA ILE A 96 30.09 9.35 -9.73
C ILE A 96 31.52 8.89 -10.00
N TYR A 97 32.21 9.56 -10.92
CA TYR A 97 33.62 9.28 -11.18
C TYR A 97 34.49 9.78 -10.02
N ARG A 98 35.35 8.91 -9.49
CA ARG A 98 36.35 9.21 -8.45
C ARG A 98 37.70 9.38 -9.11
N PRO A 99 38.18 10.63 -9.37
CA PRO A 99 39.46 10.85 -10.06
C PRO A 99 40.65 10.21 -9.37
N ASN A 100 40.69 10.21 -8.04
CA ASN A 100 41.79 9.65 -7.24
C ASN A 100 41.90 8.13 -7.33
N GLU A 101 40.80 7.44 -7.70
CA GLU A 101 40.73 5.97 -7.77
C GLU A 101 40.57 5.46 -9.21
N GLY A 102 40.36 6.36 -10.17
CA GLY A 102 40.16 6.04 -11.57
C GLY A 102 38.93 5.19 -11.88
N LYS A 103 37.93 5.21 -10.99
CA LYS A 103 36.71 4.36 -11.08
C LYS A 103 35.41 5.12 -10.84
N PHE A 104 34.33 4.53 -11.32
CA PHE A 104 32.98 4.99 -11.00
C PHE A 104 32.49 4.32 -9.72
N GLU A 105 31.93 5.12 -8.83
CA GLU A 105 31.26 4.67 -7.59
C GLU A 105 29.76 4.95 -7.68
N PHE A 106 28.94 3.93 -7.40
CA PHE A 106 27.49 4.10 -7.39
C PHE A 106 27.03 4.77 -6.09
N HIS A 107 26.33 5.89 -6.25
CA HIS A 107 25.64 6.59 -5.16
C HIS A 107 24.17 6.27 -5.22
N PRO A 108 23.63 5.44 -4.28
CA PRO A 108 22.24 5.02 -4.28
C PRO A 108 21.30 6.21 -4.05
N GLY A 109 20.21 6.23 -4.79
CA GLY A 109 19.16 7.21 -4.66
C GLY A 109 18.12 6.87 -3.58
N PRO A 110 17.09 7.70 -3.42
CA PRO A 110 16.03 7.53 -2.44
C PRO A 110 15.30 6.18 -2.47
N VAL A 111 15.23 5.50 -3.61
CA VAL A 111 14.57 4.16 -3.72
C VAL A 111 15.27 3.07 -2.93
N PHE A 112 16.50 3.29 -2.46
CA PHE A 112 17.23 2.33 -1.65
C PHE A 112 16.89 2.37 -0.16
N HIS A 113 15.79 3.04 0.21
CA HIS A 113 15.23 2.98 1.57
C HIS A 113 14.06 2.00 1.61
N SER A 114 13.88 1.33 2.75
CA SER A 114 12.82 0.32 2.94
C SER A 114 11.40 0.89 2.84
N PHE A 115 11.24 2.16 3.19
CA PHE A 115 9.95 2.85 3.12
C PHE A 115 10.11 4.21 2.43
N LEU A 116 9.54 4.34 1.24
CA LEU A 116 9.58 5.56 0.43
C LEU A 116 8.21 6.24 0.42
N LEU A 117 8.15 7.49 0.86
CA LEU A 117 7.02 8.38 0.60
C LEU A 117 7.29 9.16 -0.69
N ALA A 118 6.60 8.80 -1.76
CA ALA A 118 6.60 9.50 -3.05
C ALA A 118 5.49 10.56 -3.04
N ASP A 119 5.83 11.77 -2.56
CA ASP A 119 4.84 12.82 -2.32
C ASP A 119 4.57 13.62 -3.60
N GLU A 120 3.28 13.78 -3.97
CA GLU A 120 2.80 14.44 -5.19
C GLU A 120 3.34 13.80 -6.49
N ILE A 121 3.21 12.47 -6.61
CA ILE A 121 3.74 11.70 -7.76
C ILE A 121 3.21 12.21 -9.11
N ASN A 122 2.00 12.78 -9.14
CA ASN A 122 1.40 13.36 -10.35
C ASN A 122 2.10 14.65 -10.82
N ARG A 123 3.01 15.25 -10.04
CA ARG A 123 3.88 16.35 -10.47
C ARG A 123 5.17 15.87 -11.17
N ALA A 124 5.50 14.59 -11.03
CA ALA A 124 6.66 14.00 -11.71
C ALA A 124 6.43 13.91 -13.23
N SER A 125 7.48 14.09 -13.99
CA SER A 125 7.45 13.78 -15.43
C SER A 125 7.06 12.31 -15.66
N PRO A 126 6.43 11.96 -16.81
CA PRO A 126 6.08 10.56 -17.13
C PRO A 126 7.28 9.60 -17.08
N LYS A 127 8.48 10.10 -17.43
CA LYS A 127 9.72 9.33 -17.37
C LYS A 127 10.11 8.98 -15.93
N LEU A 128 9.99 9.93 -15.02
CA LEU A 128 10.28 9.71 -13.60
C LEU A 128 9.24 8.81 -12.94
N GLN A 129 7.94 8.99 -13.27
CA GLN A 129 6.88 8.09 -12.82
C GLN A 129 7.15 6.65 -13.24
N SER A 130 7.49 6.44 -14.53
CA SER A 130 7.80 5.11 -15.06
C SER A 130 8.99 4.46 -14.33
N ALA A 131 10.04 5.23 -14.04
CA ALA A 131 11.22 4.74 -13.31
C ALA A 131 10.87 4.27 -11.89
N LEU A 132 10.04 5.02 -11.15
CA LEU A 132 9.56 4.59 -9.83
C LEU A 132 8.72 3.31 -9.93
N LEU A 133 7.77 3.28 -10.86
CA LEU A 133 6.84 2.17 -11.01
C LEU A 133 7.52 0.88 -11.48
N GLU A 134 8.59 1.00 -12.29
CA GLU A 134 9.45 -0.13 -12.65
C GLU A 134 10.21 -0.66 -11.42
N ALA A 135 10.81 0.23 -10.63
CA ALA A 135 11.49 -0.14 -9.39
C ALA A 135 10.55 -0.83 -8.39
N MET A 136 9.28 -0.39 -8.31
CA MET A 136 8.25 -1.02 -7.48
C MET A 136 7.94 -2.46 -7.94
N GLU A 137 7.83 -2.70 -9.24
CA GLU A 137 7.47 -4.00 -9.79
C GLU A 137 8.64 -4.98 -9.76
N GLU A 138 9.81 -4.54 -10.23
CA GLU A 138 10.99 -5.39 -10.39
C GLU A 138 11.77 -5.59 -9.10
N LYS A 139 11.53 -4.76 -8.06
CA LYS A 139 12.30 -4.73 -6.80
C LYS A 139 13.81 -4.59 -7.03
N GLN A 140 14.18 -3.96 -8.13
CA GLN A 140 15.55 -3.67 -8.54
C GLN A 140 15.58 -2.45 -9.48
N VAL A 141 16.75 -1.85 -9.63
CA VAL A 141 16.99 -0.77 -10.59
C VAL A 141 18.22 -1.07 -11.42
N SER A 142 18.25 -0.61 -12.67
CA SER A 142 19.41 -0.73 -13.56
C SER A 142 19.95 0.67 -13.86
N VAL A 143 21.25 0.89 -13.54
CA VAL A 143 21.96 2.14 -13.77
C VAL A 143 23.26 1.81 -14.50
N ASP A 144 23.48 2.42 -15.66
CA ASP A 144 24.68 2.23 -16.52
C ASP A 144 25.03 0.75 -16.76
N GLY A 145 24.00 -0.08 -17.06
CA GLY A 145 24.16 -1.50 -17.37
C GLY A 145 24.40 -2.41 -16.16
N ARG A 146 24.37 -1.88 -14.93
CA ARG A 146 24.45 -2.66 -13.70
C ARG A 146 23.10 -2.67 -12.99
N THR A 147 22.72 -3.84 -12.46
CA THR A 147 21.47 -4.03 -11.73
C THR A 147 21.74 -4.07 -10.23
N TYR A 148 20.99 -3.26 -9.50
CA TYR A 148 21.05 -3.14 -8.04
C TYR A 148 19.71 -3.55 -7.43
N ARG A 149 19.74 -4.50 -6.49
CA ARG A 149 18.54 -4.93 -5.78
C ARG A 149 18.12 -3.89 -4.75
N LEU A 150 16.81 -3.67 -4.63
CA LEU A 150 16.23 -2.83 -3.60
C LEU A 150 16.16 -3.57 -2.25
N PRO A 151 16.02 -2.85 -1.14
CA PRO A 151 15.91 -3.46 0.20
C PRO A 151 14.67 -4.35 0.30
N LYS A 152 14.68 -5.26 1.28
CA LYS A 152 13.50 -6.06 1.65
C LYS A 152 13.17 -5.76 3.12
N PRO A 153 11.94 -5.35 3.43
CA PRO A 153 10.87 -4.99 2.49
C PRO A 153 11.17 -3.69 1.72
N PHE A 154 10.55 -3.50 0.54
CA PHE A 154 10.52 -2.23 -0.18
C PHE A 154 9.08 -1.79 -0.35
N ILE A 155 8.70 -0.72 0.33
CA ILE A 155 7.33 -0.20 0.41
C ILE A 155 7.31 1.22 -0.14
N VAL A 156 6.40 1.48 -1.07
CA VAL A 156 6.14 2.82 -1.58
C VAL A 156 4.72 3.24 -1.17
N VAL A 157 4.64 4.38 -0.51
CA VAL A 157 3.40 5.11 -0.33
C VAL A 157 3.49 6.35 -1.22
N ALA A 158 2.72 6.37 -2.31
CA ALA A 158 2.63 7.53 -3.17
C ALA A 158 1.44 8.40 -2.79
N THR A 159 1.57 9.71 -2.92
CA THR A 159 0.44 10.62 -2.74
C THR A 159 0.12 11.34 -4.04
N GLN A 160 -1.15 11.63 -4.26
CA GLN A 160 -1.59 12.55 -5.29
C GLN A 160 -2.73 13.43 -4.78
N ASN A 161 -2.83 14.63 -5.37
CA ASN A 161 -3.93 15.54 -5.15
C ASN A 161 -4.82 15.57 -6.38
N PRO A 162 -6.05 15.05 -6.32
CA PRO A 162 -6.93 14.95 -7.48
C PRO A 162 -7.42 16.32 -7.97
N THR A 163 -7.39 17.36 -7.12
CA THR A 163 -7.91 18.69 -7.46
C THR A 163 -6.87 19.58 -8.16
N GLU A 164 -5.58 19.27 -8.07
CA GLU A 164 -4.53 19.99 -8.79
C GLU A 164 -4.36 19.44 -10.19
N GLN A 165 -4.73 20.24 -11.20
CA GLN A 165 -4.61 19.87 -12.62
C GLN A 165 -3.46 20.59 -13.32
N LEU A 166 -3.13 21.83 -12.91
CA LEU A 166 -2.08 22.62 -13.55
C LEU A 166 -0.68 22.07 -13.17
N GLY A 167 0.13 21.78 -14.20
CA GLY A 167 1.49 21.29 -14.03
C GLY A 167 1.57 19.84 -13.51
N THR A 168 0.51 19.04 -13.70
CA THR A 168 0.48 17.63 -13.31
C THR A 168 0.37 16.71 -14.52
N PHE A 169 0.89 15.49 -14.35
CA PHE A 169 0.81 14.38 -15.28
C PHE A 169 0.04 13.24 -14.62
N PRO A 170 -1.25 13.04 -14.98
CA PRO A 170 -2.04 11.97 -14.38
C PRO A 170 -1.43 10.60 -14.69
N LEU A 171 -1.47 9.68 -13.72
CA LEU A 171 -1.03 8.31 -13.92
C LEU A 171 -2.01 7.56 -14.83
N PRO A 172 -1.56 6.95 -15.93
CA PRO A 172 -2.38 6.06 -16.75
C PRO A 172 -2.90 4.86 -15.96
N GLU A 173 -4.02 4.26 -16.39
CA GLU A 173 -4.63 3.09 -15.74
C GLU A 173 -3.64 1.92 -15.56
N SER A 174 -2.78 1.67 -16.56
CA SER A 174 -1.74 0.62 -16.49
C SER A 174 -0.67 0.89 -15.43
N GLN A 175 -0.46 2.14 -15.05
CA GLN A 175 0.45 2.55 -14.00
C GLN A 175 -0.23 2.52 -12.62
N LEU A 176 -1.51 2.92 -12.56
CA LEU A 176 -2.33 2.80 -11.34
C LEU A 176 -2.45 1.34 -10.88
N ASP A 177 -2.49 0.36 -11.80
CA ASP A 177 -2.57 -1.07 -11.48
C ASP A 177 -1.35 -1.60 -10.69
N ARG A 178 -0.22 -0.88 -10.69
CA ARG A 178 0.98 -1.22 -9.88
C ARG A 178 0.82 -0.91 -8.40
N PHE A 179 -0.11 -0.04 -8.02
CA PHE A 179 -0.51 0.15 -6.63
C PHE A 179 -1.52 -0.92 -6.24
N MET A 180 -1.25 -1.65 -5.16
CA MET A 180 -2.17 -2.67 -4.67
C MET A 180 -3.46 -2.07 -4.17
N MET A 181 -3.38 -0.97 -3.41
CA MET A 181 -4.54 -0.27 -2.87
C MET A 181 -4.48 1.23 -3.17
N ARG A 182 -5.66 1.80 -3.42
CA ARG A 182 -5.88 3.24 -3.35
C ARG A 182 -6.72 3.55 -2.12
N LEU A 183 -6.19 4.43 -1.26
CA LEU A 183 -6.82 4.83 0.00
C LEU A 183 -7.04 6.34 0.02
N SER A 184 -8.08 6.76 0.73
CA SER A 184 -8.38 8.15 1.03
C SER A 184 -8.57 8.31 2.54
N MET A 185 -7.90 9.28 3.12
CA MET A 185 -8.08 9.63 4.54
C MET A 185 -9.31 10.50 4.73
N GLY A 186 -9.61 11.38 3.77
CA GLY A 186 -10.62 12.41 3.91
C GLY A 186 -10.38 13.34 5.10
N TYR A 187 -11.27 14.29 5.32
CA TYR A 187 -11.22 15.11 6.52
C TYR A 187 -11.44 14.28 7.78
N PRO A 188 -10.81 14.65 8.91
CA PRO A 188 -11.07 13.99 10.18
C PRO A 188 -12.54 14.21 10.60
N ALA A 189 -13.08 13.28 11.39
CA ALA A 189 -14.37 13.48 12.04
C ALA A 189 -14.28 14.69 13.00
N ALA A 190 -15.40 15.39 13.22
CA ALA A 190 -15.43 16.63 14.00
C ALA A 190 -14.71 16.52 15.36
N GLU A 191 -14.94 15.42 16.09
CA GLU A 191 -14.29 15.23 17.40
C GLU A 191 -12.77 14.99 17.27
N ALA A 192 -12.33 14.27 16.26
CA ALA A 192 -10.89 14.07 15.99
C ALA A 192 -10.22 15.39 15.57
N GLU A 193 -10.91 16.22 14.80
CA GLU A 193 -10.42 17.53 14.39
C GLU A 193 -10.29 18.51 15.58
N LYS A 194 -11.30 18.58 16.46
CA LYS A 194 -11.21 19.32 17.72
C LYS A 194 -10.02 18.88 18.58
N MET A 195 -9.77 17.55 18.65
CA MET A 195 -8.61 17.04 19.37
C MET A 195 -7.28 17.45 18.74
N LEU A 196 -7.20 17.62 17.41
CA LEU A 196 -6.01 18.18 16.76
C LEU A 196 -5.78 19.63 17.15
N TYR A 197 -6.84 20.44 17.21
CA TYR A 197 -6.71 21.85 17.66
C TYR A 197 -6.30 21.96 19.13
N PHE A 198 -6.81 21.08 19.98
CA PHE A 198 -6.48 21.09 21.41
C PHE A 198 -5.07 20.58 21.70
N HIS A 199 -4.63 19.47 21.06
CA HIS A 199 -3.34 18.83 21.35
C HIS A 199 -2.19 19.30 20.42
N GLY A 200 -2.49 20.09 19.39
CA GLY A 200 -1.52 20.60 18.43
C GLY A 200 -0.95 19.53 17.49
N ASP A 201 0.21 19.84 16.89
CA ASP A 201 0.84 19.03 15.86
C ASP A 201 1.26 17.65 16.38
N ARG A 202 0.60 16.60 15.88
CA ARG A 202 0.85 15.21 16.24
C ARG A 202 2.22 14.69 15.81
N ARG A 203 2.93 15.37 14.92
CA ARG A 203 4.32 15.03 14.57
C ARG A 203 5.25 15.07 15.78
N ARG A 204 4.91 15.82 16.83
CA ARG A 204 5.65 15.83 18.11
C ARG A 204 5.61 14.49 18.85
N VAL A 205 4.68 13.58 18.49
CA VAL A 205 4.58 12.23 19.06
C VAL A 205 5.53 11.25 18.35
N LEU A 206 5.90 11.52 17.10
CA LEU A 206 6.77 10.63 16.30
C LEU A 206 8.06 10.19 17.00
N PRO A 207 8.84 11.09 17.68
CA PRO A 207 10.06 10.69 18.38
C PRO A 207 9.82 9.76 19.59
N LYS A 208 8.56 9.64 20.05
CA LYS A 208 8.18 8.78 21.20
C LYS A 208 7.68 7.40 20.76
N ILE A 209 7.48 7.20 19.45
CA ILE A 209 7.04 5.93 18.89
C ILE A 209 8.14 4.89 19.10
N GLN A 210 7.77 3.74 19.66
CA GLN A 210 8.65 2.58 19.78
C GLN A 210 8.32 1.61 18.65
N PRO A 211 9.31 1.20 17.82
CA PRO A 211 9.07 0.21 16.79
C PRO A 211 8.53 -1.11 17.37
N VAL A 212 7.51 -1.67 16.76
CA VAL A 212 6.96 -2.99 17.17
C VAL A 212 7.63 -4.13 16.42
N CYS A 213 8.36 -3.83 15.36
CA CYS A 213 9.12 -4.80 14.58
C CYS A 213 10.32 -4.11 13.89
N ASN A 214 11.03 -4.86 13.06
CA ASN A 214 12.06 -4.40 12.15
C ASN A 214 11.81 -4.97 10.74
N ALA A 215 12.67 -4.64 9.78
CA ALA A 215 12.56 -5.08 8.39
C ALA A 215 12.50 -6.62 8.24
N GLU A 216 13.32 -7.35 9.00
CA GLU A 216 13.33 -8.82 8.98
C GLU A 216 12.04 -9.42 9.51
N THR A 217 11.56 -8.91 10.65
CA THR A 217 10.30 -9.34 11.26
C THR A 217 9.11 -9.05 10.34
N LEU A 218 9.06 -7.86 9.71
CA LEU A 218 8.00 -7.52 8.76
C LEU A 218 8.04 -8.44 7.54
N THR A 219 9.23 -8.74 7.00
CA THR A 219 9.38 -9.68 5.89
C THR A 219 8.86 -11.08 6.27
N ALA A 220 9.13 -11.55 7.49
CA ALA A 220 8.57 -12.79 7.99
C ALA A 220 7.03 -12.74 8.10
N TRP A 221 6.45 -11.62 8.57
CA TRP A 221 4.99 -11.45 8.61
C TRP A 221 4.37 -11.46 7.21
N GLN A 222 5.00 -10.83 6.21
CA GLN A 222 4.57 -10.88 4.81
C GLN A 222 4.55 -12.31 4.27
N GLN A 223 5.59 -13.10 4.56
CA GLN A 223 5.65 -14.51 4.17
C GLN A 223 4.54 -15.34 4.83
N HIS A 224 4.26 -15.13 6.12
CA HIS A 224 3.17 -15.81 6.81
C HIS A 224 1.79 -15.38 6.28
N ALA A 225 1.59 -14.10 6.02
CA ALA A 225 0.36 -13.60 5.40
C ALA A 225 0.10 -14.25 4.04
N ALA A 226 1.13 -14.37 3.19
CA ALA A 226 1.04 -15.04 1.90
C ALA A 226 0.65 -16.52 1.99
N GLN A 227 1.03 -17.20 3.10
CA GLN A 227 0.71 -18.61 3.37
C GLN A 227 -0.68 -18.81 3.98
N THR A 228 -1.44 -17.74 4.31
CA THR A 228 -2.83 -17.87 4.79
C THR A 228 -3.65 -18.68 3.81
N LYS A 229 -4.36 -19.69 4.31
CA LYS A 229 -5.15 -20.62 3.48
C LYS A 229 -6.27 -19.89 2.75
N PHE A 230 -6.38 -20.16 1.45
CA PHE A 230 -7.41 -19.62 0.58
C PHE A 230 -8.19 -20.79 -0.02
N ALA A 231 -9.41 -21.01 0.46
CA ALA A 231 -10.25 -22.14 0.05
C ALA A 231 -10.81 -21.91 -1.37
N GLN A 232 -11.18 -23.02 -2.06
CA GLN A 232 -11.79 -22.97 -3.38
C GLN A 232 -13.05 -22.08 -3.40
N ALA A 233 -13.93 -22.20 -2.40
CA ALA A 233 -15.12 -21.35 -2.30
C ALA A 233 -14.80 -19.84 -2.24
N ALA A 234 -13.72 -19.47 -1.57
CA ALA A 234 -13.24 -18.07 -1.56
C ALA A 234 -12.70 -17.64 -2.93
N ALA A 235 -12.01 -18.53 -3.64
CA ALA A 235 -11.53 -18.28 -5.01
C ALA A 235 -12.71 -18.11 -5.98
N ASP A 236 -13.73 -18.95 -5.88
CA ASP A 236 -14.95 -18.87 -6.68
C ASP A 236 -15.72 -17.58 -6.39
N TYR A 237 -15.73 -17.13 -5.14
CA TYR A 237 -16.34 -15.85 -4.76
C TYR A 237 -15.59 -14.67 -5.40
N VAL A 238 -14.26 -14.60 -5.29
CA VAL A 238 -13.46 -13.56 -5.97
C VAL A 238 -13.67 -13.61 -7.48
N PHE A 239 -13.69 -14.81 -8.08
CA PHE A 239 -13.93 -14.96 -9.51
C PHE A 239 -15.30 -14.38 -9.91
N ARG A 240 -16.39 -14.67 -9.17
CA ARG A 240 -17.72 -14.10 -9.44
C ARG A 240 -17.73 -12.58 -9.32
N LEU A 241 -17.07 -12.02 -8.29
CA LEU A 241 -16.94 -10.57 -8.12
C LEU A 241 -16.22 -9.92 -9.31
N VAL A 242 -15.09 -10.52 -9.75
CA VAL A 242 -14.34 -10.04 -10.91
C VAL A 242 -15.18 -10.15 -12.20
N GLN A 243 -15.87 -11.26 -12.41
CA GLN A 243 -16.75 -11.45 -13.58
C GLN A 243 -17.89 -10.43 -13.61
N ALA A 244 -18.48 -10.09 -12.45
CA ALA A 244 -19.50 -9.06 -12.35
C ALA A 244 -19.02 -7.69 -12.83
N THR A 245 -17.72 -7.36 -12.62
CA THR A 245 -17.15 -6.10 -13.14
C THR A 245 -16.99 -6.08 -14.67
N ARG A 246 -17.00 -7.23 -15.34
CA ARG A 246 -16.83 -7.39 -16.78
C ARG A 246 -18.16 -7.39 -17.53
N GLN A 247 -19.28 -7.35 -16.81
CA GLN A 247 -20.60 -7.28 -17.42
C GLN A 247 -20.76 -5.92 -18.15
N PRO A 248 -21.38 -5.92 -19.35
CA PRO A 248 -21.63 -4.69 -20.09
C PRO A 248 -22.46 -3.68 -19.28
N GLY A 249 -22.16 -2.41 -19.45
CA GLY A 249 -22.98 -1.32 -18.90
C GLY A 249 -22.50 -0.70 -17.58
N LEU A 250 -21.55 -1.32 -16.87
CA LEU A 250 -21.03 -0.79 -15.60
C LEU A 250 -19.73 0.01 -15.78
N PHE A 251 -18.73 -0.62 -16.38
CA PHE A 251 -17.38 -0.07 -16.52
C PHE A 251 -16.91 -0.10 -17.96
N VAL A 252 -15.99 0.80 -18.32
CA VAL A 252 -15.34 0.85 -19.63
C VAL A 252 -14.56 -0.44 -19.89
N THR A 253 -13.84 -0.91 -18.84
CA THR A 253 -13.10 -2.19 -18.85
C THR A 253 -13.27 -2.82 -17.49
N GLY A 254 -13.52 -4.13 -17.44
CA GLY A 254 -13.60 -4.88 -16.18
C GLY A 254 -12.21 -5.21 -15.61
N LEU A 255 -12.17 -5.73 -14.38
CA LEU A 255 -10.93 -6.07 -13.67
C LEU A 255 -10.11 -7.13 -14.41
N SER A 256 -8.78 -6.92 -14.42
CA SER A 256 -7.80 -7.88 -14.90
C SER A 256 -7.63 -9.09 -13.96
N PRO A 257 -7.08 -10.23 -14.42
CA PRO A 257 -6.68 -11.32 -13.52
C PRO A 257 -5.69 -10.89 -12.45
N ARG A 258 -4.79 -9.94 -12.76
CA ARG A 258 -3.83 -9.35 -11.81
C ARG A 258 -4.55 -8.62 -10.66
N ALA A 259 -5.61 -7.88 -10.96
CA ALA A 259 -6.44 -7.25 -9.94
C ALA A 259 -7.12 -8.28 -9.03
N GLY A 260 -7.61 -9.41 -9.59
CA GLY A 260 -8.14 -10.53 -8.79
C GLY A 260 -7.09 -11.11 -7.83
N LEU A 261 -5.86 -11.32 -8.30
CA LEU A 261 -4.75 -11.78 -7.45
C LEU A 261 -4.40 -10.76 -6.35
N ALA A 262 -4.47 -9.46 -6.65
CA ALA A 262 -4.27 -8.41 -5.64
C ALA A 262 -5.36 -8.49 -4.55
N VAL A 263 -6.62 -8.75 -4.89
CA VAL A 263 -7.71 -8.98 -3.91
C VAL A 263 -7.40 -10.21 -3.05
N VAL A 264 -6.97 -11.32 -3.64
CA VAL A 264 -6.61 -12.55 -2.90
C VAL A 264 -5.48 -12.27 -1.90
N ASN A 265 -4.40 -11.61 -2.32
CA ASN A 265 -3.25 -11.31 -1.46
C ASN A 265 -3.63 -10.34 -0.34
N ALA A 266 -4.41 -9.31 -0.63
CA ALA A 266 -4.91 -8.37 0.36
C ALA A 266 -5.84 -9.05 1.37
N ALA A 267 -6.75 -9.93 0.94
CA ALA A 267 -7.64 -10.68 1.82
C ALA A 267 -6.88 -11.67 2.73
N LYS A 268 -5.83 -12.31 2.22
CA LYS A 268 -4.92 -13.15 3.03
C LYS A 268 -4.23 -12.34 4.12
N ALA A 269 -3.69 -11.18 3.77
CA ALA A 269 -3.05 -10.27 4.73
C ALA A 269 -4.05 -9.73 5.76
N TRP A 270 -5.28 -9.43 5.34
CA TRP A 270 -6.36 -8.99 6.22
C TRP A 270 -6.74 -10.09 7.22
N ALA A 271 -6.94 -11.33 6.78
CA ALA A 271 -7.20 -12.47 7.66
C ALA A 271 -6.06 -12.71 8.65
N PHE A 272 -4.82 -12.69 8.18
CA PHE A 272 -3.61 -12.84 9.00
C PHE A 272 -3.51 -11.78 10.09
N MET A 273 -3.74 -10.51 9.75
CA MET A 273 -3.73 -9.38 10.70
C MET A 273 -4.76 -9.56 11.84
N HIS A 274 -5.84 -10.30 11.57
CA HIS A 274 -6.87 -10.65 12.56
C HIS A 274 -6.64 -12.00 13.23
N GLY A 275 -5.44 -12.57 13.13
CA GLY A 275 -5.04 -13.82 13.79
C GLY A 275 -5.64 -15.09 13.18
N ARG A 276 -6.15 -15.02 11.95
CA ARG A 276 -6.74 -16.17 11.27
C ARG A 276 -5.77 -16.82 10.28
N GLY A 277 -5.74 -18.14 10.27
CA GLY A 277 -4.95 -18.93 9.32
C GLY A 277 -5.66 -19.24 8.01
N HIS A 278 -6.86 -18.69 7.79
CA HIS A 278 -7.67 -18.87 6.57
C HIS A 278 -8.50 -17.63 6.29
N VAL A 279 -8.81 -17.43 5.01
CA VAL A 279 -9.60 -16.29 4.53
C VAL A 279 -11.09 -16.60 4.62
N LEU A 280 -11.85 -15.61 5.11
CA LEU A 280 -13.32 -15.61 5.12
C LEU A 280 -13.85 -14.68 4.01
N PRO A 281 -15.10 -14.84 3.56
CA PRO A 281 -15.71 -13.92 2.59
C PRO A 281 -15.69 -12.45 3.03
N ASP A 282 -15.82 -12.19 4.33
CA ASP A 282 -15.79 -10.83 4.88
C ASP A 282 -14.39 -10.18 4.77
N ASP A 283 -13.31 -10.97 4.74
CA ASP A 283 -11.97 -10.45 4.49
C ASP A 283 -11.82 -9.94 3.04
N ILE A 284 -12.45 -10.64 2.10
CA ILE A 284 -12.52 -10.24 0.70
C ILE A 284 -13.30 -8.94 0.55
N LYS A 285 -14.49 -8.86 1.19
CA LYS A 285 -15.32 -7.65 1.17
C LYS A 285 -14.59 -6.46 1.78
N ALA A 286 -13.86 -6.66 2.90
CA ALA A 286 -13.14 -5.62 3.60
C ALA A 286 -12.11 -4.92 2.70
N VAL A 287 -11.40 -5.65 1.84
CA VAL A 287 -10.33 -5.11 0.98
C VAL A 287 -10.80 -4.76 -0.44
N TRP A 288 -12.01 -5.20 -0.83
CA TRP A 288 -12.50 -5.14 -2.20
C TRP A 288 -12.41 -3.74 -2.81
N ILE A 289 -13.01 -2.74 -2.14
CA ILE A 289 -13.06 -1.36 -2.64
C ILE A 289 -11.65 -0.77 -2.77
N SER A 290 -10.83 -0.89 -1.74
CA SER A 290 -9.48 -0.32 -1.70
C SER A 290 -8.57 -0.88 -2.79
N VAL A 291 -8.75 -2.17 -3.14
CA VAL A 291 -7.99 -2.84 -4.19
C VAL A 291 -8.51 -2.54 -5.59
N THR A 292 -9.83 -2.39 -5.76
CA THR A 292 -10.42 -2.42 -7.11
C THR A 292 -10.83 -1.06 -7.65
N ASN A 293 -11.13 -0.09 -6.78
CA ASN A 293 -11.76 1.16 -7.16
C ASN A 293 -10.91 2.02 -8.15
N HIS A 294 -9.57 2.00 -8.03
CA HIS A 294 -8.68 2.77 -8.92
C HIS A 294 -8.36 2.08 -10.25
N ARG A 295 -8.83 0.85 -10.42
CA ARG A 295 -8.64 0.03 -11.62
C ARG A 295 -9.87 0.03 -12.54
N LEU A 296 -10.92 0.71 -12.13
CA LEU A 296 -12.21 0.70 -12.81
C LEU A 296 -12.70 2.11 -13.10
N ARG A 297 -13.04 2.34 -14.36
CA ARG A 297 -13.63 3.58 -14.83
C ARG A 297 -15.11 3.34 -15.14
N PRO A 298 -16.06 4.03 -14.47
CA PRO A 298 -17.47 3.94 -14.79
C PRO A 298 -17.74 4.27 -16.25
N LEU A 299 -18.67 3.57 -16.89
CA LEU A 299 -19.09 3.85 -18.26
C LEU A 299 -19.84 5.19 -18.34
N GLN A 300 -20.66 5.49 -17.31
CA GLN A 300 -21.35 6.77 -17.22
C GLN A 300 -20.41 7.86 -16.68
N GLN A 301 -20.30 8.98 -17.39
CA GLN A 301 -19.54 10.14 -16.92
C GLN A 301 -20.14 10.66 -15.60
N GLY A 302 -19.27 10.90 -14.60
CA GLY A 302 -19.68 11.32 -13.26
C GLY A 302 -20.16 10.18 -12.34
N GLY A 303 -20.20 8.93 -12.81
CA GLY A 303 -20.52 7.78 -11.99
C GLY A 303 -19.44 7.49 -10.94
N SER A 304 -19.84 6.97 -9.78
CA SER A 304 -18.92 6.56 -8.70
C SER A 304 -18.55 5.09 -8.84
N SER A 305 -17.26 4.81 -9.09
CA SER A 305 -16.74 3.42 -9.07
C SER A 305 -17.06 2.72 -7.75
N THR A 306 -16.94 3.43 -6.62
CA THR A 306 -17.21 2.90 -5.29
C THR A 306 -18.66 2.48 -5.12
N GLN A 307 -19.62 3.27 -5.62
CA GLN A 307 -21.05 2.90 -5.56
C GLN A 307 -21.36 1.66 -6.39
N LEU A 308 -20.82 1.57 -7.61
CA LEU A 308 -20.98 0.40 -8.47
C LEU A 308 -20.37 -0.85 -7.86
N LEU A 309 -19.16 -0.74 -7.27
CA LEU A 309 -18.49 -1.84 -6.60
C LEU A 309 -19.23 -2.32 -5.35
N ASN A 310 -19.81 -1.42 -4.56
CA ASN A 310 -20.68 -1.78 -3.45
C ASN A 310 -21.96 -2.49 -3.94
N GLY A 311 -22.53 -2.05 -5.06
CA GLY A 311 -23.62 -2.75 -5.71
C GLY A 311 -23.26 -4.20 -6.06
N ILE A 312 -22.08 -4.42 -6.64
CA ILE A 312 -21.59 -5.77 -6.96
C ILE A 312 -21.43 -6.63 -5.71
N LEU A 313 -20.83 -6.09 -4.62
CA LEU A 313 -20.71 -6.81 -3.34
C LEU A 313 -22.05 -7.28 -2.77
N ASN A 314 -23.10 -6.45 -2.93
CA ASN A 314 -24.42 -6.75 -2.41
C ASN A 314 -25.20 -7.76 -3.27
N HIS A 315 -24.93 -7.83 -4.58
CA HIS A 315 -25.64 -8.72 -5.51
C HIS A 315 -24.96 -10.08 -5.68
N VAL A 316 -23.64 -10.17 -5.51
CA VAL A 316 -22.90 -11.43 -5.65
C VAL A 316 -22.97 -12.23 -4.35
N ALA A 317 -23.76 -13.30 -4.34
CA ALA A 317 -23.93 -14.14 -3.15
C ALA A 317 -22.62 -14.86 -2.78
N VAL A 318 -22.38 -15.01 -1.48
CA VAL A 318 -21.39 -15.95 -0.92
C VAL A 318 -22.03 -17.33 -0.95
N GLN A 319 -21.49 -18.25 -1.72
CA GLN A 319 -21.92 -19.66 -1.80
C GLN A 319 -20.90 -20.57 -1.13
#